data_f5eef08f5866bcec3f94efeb273d4c9a
#
_entry.id   f5eef08f5866bcec3f94efeb273d4c9a
#
_cell.length_a   1.000
_cell.length_b   1.000
_cell.length_c   1.000
_cell.angle_alpha   90.00
_cell.angle_beta   90.00
_cell.angle_gamma   90.00
#
_symmetry.space_group_name_H-M   'P 1'
#
loop_
_entity.id
_entity.type
_entity.pdbx_description
1 polymer ?
#
loop_
_entity_poly.entity_id
_entity_poly.type
_entity_poly.pdbx_seq_one_letter_code
_entity_poly.pdbx_strand_id
1 'polypeptide(L)'
;MTRRKSLLALALLAALGAGALPAPGALPAGLDDAAIAAAAVASFPEYLELLSLPNDSIRPADVQRNAAWLESAFSRRGFAARQLENKGRPLVFAAYGGNRAPKKTVLFYIHFDGQPVVPSQWAQKDPWRPVVKRRGADGKWTEVDRAELLKIGFDPELRVFARSSSDDKGPITMFLAVFDLLRAKKIDPAINVKVLLDSEEEVNSPGIASVVAGNAALLAADGVVLLDGPVHATGRPTISFGNRGVVTATLTVYGPRAPLHSGHFGNWVPNPAMRLARLLASMKDEEGRVAVPGWYARTNLTDADRKVLAEVPDDEAALKKRVGIAAPEKVGATYQESLQYPSLNVRGLASAGVGEKAANIVPQDAVAELDLRTTVESDPEFLLDLLKKHVEAQGFHLVDKEPTEDERARWPRLAALHAHLPAEAARQPFDSPIGRWASSATVKAWEGAGANTQLVRIRMMGGTLPTHEIVGPLKAPFVQVPVVNPDNNQHAYDENLRMGHYLSGMRTMAGLLTTSFGE
;
A
#
# COMPACT_ATOMS: atom_id res chain seq x y z
N MET A 1 67.57 -34.54 42.61
CA MET A 1 68.13 -33.86 41.40
C MET A 1 67.32 -34.30 40.20
N THR A 2 66.31 -33.57 39.82
CA THR A 2 65.46 -33.88 38.66
C THR A 2 65.04 -32.58 37.98
N ARG A 3 65.52 -32.38 36.77
CA ARG A 3 65.23 -31.21 35.92
C ARG A 3 63.85 -31.34 35.31
N ARG A 4 63.01 -30.36 35.57
CA ARG A 4 61.74 -30.10 34.79
C ARG A 4 62.06 -29.50 33.42
N LYS A 5 61.57 -30.15 32.39
CA LYS A 5 61.49 -29.55 31.04
C LYS A 5 60.07 -29.00 30.82
N SER A 6 59.99 -27.71 30.68
CA SER A 6 58.76 -27.03 30.31
C SER A 6 58.59 -27.07 28.78
N LEU A 7 57.48 -27.66 28.30
CA LEU A 7 57.04 -27.54 26.93
C LEU A 7 56.12 -26.30 26.83
N LEU A 8 56.55 -25.28 26.09
CA LEU A 8 55.70 -24.20 25.61
C LEU A 8 54.91 -24.72 24.41
N ALA A 9 53.60 -24.85 24.55
CA ALA A 9 52.68 -25.02 23.43
C ALA A 9 52.26 -23.65 22.93
N LEU A 10 52.70 -23.28 21.73
CA LEU A 10 52.24 -22.09 21.02
C LEU A 10 50.84 -22.38 20.45
N ALA A 11 49.78 -21.81 21.04
CA ALA A 11 48.46 -21.82 20.47
C ALA A 11 48.35 -20.63 19.48
N LEU A 12 48.37 -20.91 18.18
CA LEU A 12 47.98 -19.95 17.14
C LEU A 12 46.45 -19.80 17.20
N LEU A 13 45.94 -18.72 17.81
CA LEU A 13 44.56 -18.28 17.59
C LEU A 13 44.48 -17.63 16.19
N ALA A 14 43.88 -18.33 15.24
CA ALA A 14 43.42 -17.73 14.03
C ALA A 14 42.21 -16.84 14.39
N ALA A 15 42.42 -15.54 14.53
CA ALA A 15 41.35 -14.56 14.58
C ALA A 15 40.74 -14.47 13.18
N LEU A 16 39.65 -15.19 12.93
CA LEU A 16 38.74 -14.90 11.85
C LEU A 16 38.16 -13.51 12.16
N GLY A 17 38.71 -12.50 11.49
CA GLY A 17 38.17 -11.16 11.49
C GLY A 17 36.75 -11.21 10.90
N ALA A 18 35.74 -11.17 11.76
CA ALA A 18 34.42 -10.69 11.36
C ALA A 18 34.63 -9.26 10.89
N GLY A 19 34.70 -9.07 9.59
CA GLY A 19 34.72 -7.74 9.00
C GLY A 19 33.47 -7.01 9.44
N ALA A 20 33.61 -6.11 10.42
CA ALA A 20 32.58 -5.16 10.75
C ALA A 20 32.23 -4.44 9.44
N LEU A 21 30.98 -4.56 9.00
CA LEU A 21 30.47 -3.69 7.94
C LEU A 21 30.83 -2.26 8.35
N PRO A 22 31.36 -1.43 7.44
CA PRO A 22 31.63 -0.03 7.77
C PRO A 22 30.33 0.57 8.29
N ALA A 23 30.38 1.26 9.42
CA ALA A 23 29.24 1.99 9.94
C ALA A 23 28.69 2.87 8.82
N PRO A 24 27.40 2.85 8.54
CA PRO A 24 26.83 3.71 7.50
C PRO A 24 27.12 5.17 7.89
N GLY A 25 27.89 5.87 7.06
CA GLY A 25 28.18 7.28 7.28
C GLY A 25 26.92 8.13 7.10
N ALA A 26 26.83 9.28 7.76
CA ALA A 26 25.73 10.22 7.65
C ALA A 26 25.48 10.65 6.18
N LEU A 27 24.35 11.33 5.91
CA LEU A 27 24.07 11.95 4.61
C LEU A 27 25.27 12.79 4.12
N PRO A 28 25.48 12.92 2.81
CA PRO A 28 26.51 13.79 2.27
C PRO A 28 26.48 15.21 2.86
N ALA A 29 27.63 15.81 3.04
CA ALA A 29 27.74 17.19 3.54
C ALA A 29 26.84 18.14 2.73
N GLY A 30 26.07 18.96 3.44
CA GLY A 30 25.11 19.88 2.85
C GLY A 30 23.69 19.33 2.64
N LEU A 31 23.41 18.10 3.03
CA LEU A 31 22.07 17.52 3.10
C LEU A 31 21.58 17.40 4.56
N ASP A 32 21.88 18.39 5.38
CA ASP A 32 21.43 18.48 6.77
C ASP A 32 19.94 18.91 6.87
N ASP A 33 19.42 18.91 8.08
CA ASP A 33 18.03 19.28 8.36
C ASP A 33 17.67 20.68 7.86
N ALA A 34 18.58 21.63 7.99
CA ALA A 34 18.36 23.01 7.55
C ALA A 34 18.25 23.10 6.02
N ALA A 35 19.08 22.35 5.30
CA ALA A 35 19.04 22.30 3.83
C ALA A 35 17.76 21.59 3.34
N ILE A 36 17.35 20.48 3.99
CA ILE A 36 16.10 19.77 3.70
C ILE A 36 14.90 20.69 3.96
N ALA A 37 14.87 21.37 5.10
CA ALA A 37 13.79 22.30 5.44
C ALA A 37 13.69 23.47 4.45
N ALA A 38 14.84 24.03 4.04
CA ALA A 38 14.86 25.10 3.04
C ALA A 38 14.35 24.63 1.67
N ALA A 39 14.73 23.41 1.26
CA ALA A 39 14.26 22.81 0.00
C ALA A 39 12.75 22.48 0.07
N ALA A 40 12.26 22.03 1.21
CA ALA A 40 10.83 21.81 1.43
C ALA A 40 10.03 23.10 1.28
N VAL A 41 10.45 24.17 1.95
CA VAL A 41 9.82 25.51 1.82
C VAL A 41 9.78 25.96 0.35
N ALA A 42 10.89 25.78 -0.38
CA ALA A 42 10.96 26.14 -1.79
C ALA A 42 10.04 25.31 -2.68
N SER A 43 9.71 24.07 -2.28
CA SER A 43 8.86 23.16 -3.06
C SER A 43 7.36 23.33 -2.78
N PHE A 44 6.95 23.93 -1.67
CA PHE A 44 5.54 24.03 -1.30
C PHE A 44 4.65 24.74 -2.33
N PRO A 45 5.08 25.80 -3.04
CA PRO A 45 4.27 26.37 -4.12
C PRO A 45 3.93 25.34 -5.21
N GLU A 46 4.90 24.55 -5.65
CA GLU A 46 4.72 23.50 -6.66
C GLU A 46 3.84 22.35 -6.14
N TYR A 47 4.00 21.97 -4.86
CA TYR A 47 3.14 21.00 -4.19
C TYR A 47 1.67 21.45 -4.17
N LEU A 48 1.40 22.69 -3.75
CA LEU A 48 0.05 23.23 -3.71
C LEU A 48 -0.55 23.39 -5.12
N GLU A 49 0.27 23.71 -6.12
CA GLU A 49 -0.14 23.75 -7.51
C GLU A 49 -0.58 22.37 -8.01
N LEU A 50 0.26 21.33 -7.81
CA LEU A 50 -0.07 19.97 -8.21
C LEU A 50 -1.34 19.44 -7.53
N LEU A 51 -1.54 19.76 -6.26
CA LEU A 51 -2.76 19.40 -5.53
C LEU A 51 -4.02 20.09 -6.09
N SER A 52 -3.87 21.27 -6.70
CA SER A 52 -4.98 22.01 -7.29
C SER A 52 -5.46 21.41 -8.62
N LEU A 53 -4.74 20.45 -9.18
CA LEU A 53 -5.16 19.72 -10.37
C LEU A 53 -6.02 18.51 -9.95
N PRO A 54 -7.32 18.47 -10.28
CA PRO A 54 -8.12 17.26 -10.08
C PRO A 54 -7.46 16.06 -10.74
N ASN A 55 -7.47 14.90 -10.06
CA ASN A 55 -6.79 13.68 -10.52
C ASN A 55 -7.63 12.41 -10.31
N ASP A 56 -8.95 12.54 -10.44
CA ASP A 56 -9.86 11.39 -10.39
C ASP A 56 -9.54 10.44 -11.56
N SER A 57 -9.14 9.21 -11.24
CA SER A 57 -8.72 8.18 -12.20
C SER A 57 -9.81 7.80 -13.22
N ILE A 58 -11.09 7.96 -12.85
CA ILE A 58 -12.20 7.70 -13.79
C ILE A 58 -12.40 8.81 -14.82
N ARG A 59 -11.68 9.95 -14.72
CA ARG A 59 -11.77 11.11 -15.61
C ARG A 59 -10.52 11.27 -16.47
N PRO A 60 -10.48 10.77 -17.71
CA PRO A 60 -9.28 10.81 -18.55
C PRO A 60 -8.68 12.21 -18.73
N ALA A 61 -9.52 13.25 -18.78
CA ALA A 61 -9.04 14.63 -18.92
C ALA A 61 -8.25 15.11 -17.67
N ASP A 62 -8.62 14.66 -16.49
CA ASP A 62 -7.90 14.98 -15.25
C ASP A 62 -6.54 14.26 -15.24
N VAL A 63 -6.55 12.97 -15.59
CA VAL A 63 -5.33 12.16 -15.74
C VAL A 63 -4.37 12.81 -16.73
N GLN A 64 -4.86 13.18 -17.91
CA GLN A 64 -4.04 13.79 -18.97
C GLN A 64 -3.39 15.11 -18.52
N ARG A 65 -4.11 15.97 -17.80
CA ARG A 65 -3.57 17.23 -17.27
C ARG A 65 -2.44 16.99 -16.25
N ASN A 66 -2.65 16.04 -15.35
CA ASN A 66 -1.63 15.67 -14.37
C ASN A 66 -0.39 15.05 -15.06
N ALA A 67 -0.59 14.16 -16.04
CA ALA A 67 0.51 13.55 -16.79
C ALA A 67 1.36 14.61 -17.54
N ALA A 68 0.73 15.58 -18.17
CA ALA A 68 1.44 16.66 -18.86
C ALA A 68 2.20 17.57 -17.89
N TRP A 69 1.62 17.89 -16.74
CA TRP A 69 2.28 18.66 -15.70
C TRP A 69 3.52 17.91 -15.16
N LEU A 70 3.39 16.62 -14.87
CA LEU A 70 4.46 15.76 -14.35
C LEU A 70 5.59 15.61 -15.37
N GLU A 71 5.28 15.31 -16.63
CA GLU A 71 6.27 15.26 -17.71
C GLU A 71 7.09 16.54 -17.78
N SER A 72 6.43 17.71 -17.71
CA SER A 72 7.09 19.00 -17.66
C SER A 72 7.94 19.19 -16.40
N ALA A 73 7.43 18.80 -15.22
CA ALA A 73 8.11 18.95 -13.94
C ALA A 73 9.41 18.14 -13.86
N PHE A 74 9.40 16.91 -14.37
CA PHE A 74 10.60 16.08 -14.48
C PHE A 74 11.56 16.60 -15.55
N SER A 75 11.05 17.01 -16.72
CA SER A 75 11.89 17.54 -17.82
C SER A 75 12.67 18.78 -17.39
N ARG A 76 12.05 19.72 -16.65
CA ARG A 76 12.73 20.92 -16.11
C ARG A 76 13.93 20.59 -15.21
N ARG A 77 13.93 19.40 -14.60
CA ARG A 77 14.99 18.90 -13.71
C ARG A 77 16.06 18.07 -14.42
N GLY A 78 15.97 17.98 -15.76
CA GLY A 78 16.95 17.27 -16.59
C GLY A 78 16.69 15.77 -16.74
N PHE A 79 15.48 15.32 -16.41
CA PHE A 79 15.05 13.98 -16.76
C PHE A 79 14.65 13.90 -18.24
N ALA A 80 14.94 12.78 -18.87
CA ALA A 80 14.29 12.39 -20.11
C ALA A 80 12.88 11.83 -19.74
N ALA A 81 11.88 12.71 -19.76
CA ALA A 81 10.51 12.37 -19.39
C ALA A 81 9.63 12.19 -20.63
N ARG A 82 8.66 11.28 -20.54
CA ARG A 82 7.64 11.04 -21.57
C ARG A 82 6.44 10.30 -21.01
N GLN A 83 5.31 10.42 -21.70
CA GLN A 83 4.14 9.61 -21.41
C GLN A 83 4.23 8.23 -22.09
N LEU A 84 3.74 7.22 -21.39
CA LEU A 84 3.56 5.86 -21.91
C LEU A 84 2.06 5.62 -22.10
N GLU A 85 1.67 5.21 -23.30
CA GLU A 85 0.25 5.03 -23.66
C GLU A 85 -0.42 3.94 -22.81
N ASN A 86 -1.61 4.23 -22.32
CA ASN A 86 -2.45 3.33 -21.55
C ASN A 86 -3.94 3.67 -21.77
N LYS A 87 -4.49 3.36 -22.94
CA LYS A 87 -5.92 3.52 -23.27
C LYS A 87 -6.49 4.90 -22.91
N GLY A 88 -5.71 5.95 -23.18
CA GLY A 88 -6.08 7.34 -22.90
C GLY A 88 -5.83 7.81 -21.47
N ARG A 89 -5.23 6.99 -20.62
CA ARG A 89 -4.76 7.31 -19.26
C ARG A 89 -3.26 7.04 -19.15
N PRO A 90 -2.41 7.90 -19.75
CA PRO A 90 -0.99 7.61 -19.87
C PRO A 90 -0.30 7.57 -18.51
N LEU A 91 0.63 6.62 -18.35
CA LEU A 91 1.63 6.68 -17.30
C LEU A 91 2.71 7.69 -17.69
N VAL A 92 3.47 8.18 -16.71
CA VAL A 92 4.64 9.04 -17.00
C VAL A 92 5.91 8.29 -16.61
N PHE A 93 6.83 8.19 -17.56
CA PHE A 93 8.17 7.68 -17.34
C PHE A 93 9.18 8.81 -17.35
N ALA A 94 10.15 8.76 -16.45
CA ALA A 94 11.27 9.71 -16.43
C ALA A 94 12.58 9.00 -16.07
N ALA A 95 13.70 9.37 -16.73
CA ALA A 95 15.03 8.84 -16.46
C ALA A 95 16.06 9.96 -16.33
N TYR A 96 16.87 9.93 -15.27
CA TYR A 96 17.89 10.94 -15.00
C TYR A 96 19.27 10.43 -15.35
N GLY A 97 19.97 11.19 -16.20
CA GLY A 97 21.41 11.02 -16.45
C GLY A 97 21.83 9.80 -17.28
N GLY A 98 20.86 9.01 -17.80
CA GLY A 98 21.15 7.80 -18.57
C GLY A 98 21.80 6.69 -17.72
N ASN A 99 22.16 5.57 -18.37
CA ASN A 99 22.88 4.47 -17.70
C ASN A 99 24.35 4.80 -17.58
N ARG A 100 24.78 5.21 -16.40
CA ARG A 100 26.19 5.50 -16.09
C ARG A 100 26.81 4.29 -15.38
N ALA A 101 27.53 3.46 -16.11
CA ALA A 101 28.28 2.37 -15.49
C ALA A 101 29.38 2.94 -14.56
N PRO A 102 29.67 2.33 -13.40
CA PRO A 102 29.14 1.06 -12.89
C PRO A 102 27.86 1.17 -12.03
N LYS A 103 27.19 2.33 -12.00
CA LYS A 103 26.02 2.56 -11.13
C LYS A 103 24.88 1.60 -11.47
N LYS A 104 24.30 1.01 -10.43
CA LYS A 104 23.05 0.25 -10.53
C LYS A 104 21.86 1.17 -10.78
N THR A 105 20.83 0.65 -11.44
CA THR A 105 19.59 1.37 -11.78
C THR A 105 18.49 1.03 -10.81
N VAL A 106 17.85 2.04 -10.22
CA VAL A 106 16.65 1.88 -9.39
C VAL A 106 15.47 2.55 -10.09
N LEU A 107 14.37 1.82 -10.19
CA LEU A 107 13.09 2.32 -10.66
C LEU A 107 12.25 2.72 -9.43
N PHE A 108 11.88 3.99 -9.33
CA PHE A 108 10.95 4.50 -8.33
C PHE A 108 9.54 4.48 -8.92
N TYR A 109 8.62 3.84 -8.22
CA TYR A 109 7.20 3.84 -8.54
C TYR A 109 6.46 4.74 -7.58
N ILE A 110 5.59 5.60 -8.10
CA ILE A 110 4.71 6.51 -7.39
C ILE A 110 3.42 6.61 -8.23
N HIS A 111 2.26 6.90 -7.64
CA HIS A 111 1.08 7.15 -8.46
C HIS A 111 0.62 8.60 -8.38
N PHE A 112 -0.20 9.04 -9.34
CA PHE A 112 -0.65 10.43 -9.40
C PHE A 112 -2.17 10.59 -9.55
N ASP A 113 -2.89 9.50 -9.71
CA ASP A 113 -4.34 9.52 -9.61
C ASP A 113 -4.79 9.59 -8.14
N GLY A 114 -6.07 9.70 -7.90
CA GLY A 114 -6.63 9.80 -6.56
C GLY A 114 -8.06 9.27 -6.52
N GLN A 115 -8.48 8.88 -5.32
CA GLN A 115 -9.83 8.42 -5.04
C GLN A 115 -10.88 9.48 -5.44
N PRO A 116 -12.05 9.07 -5.93
CA PRO A 116 -13.18 9.95 -6.16
C PRO A 116 -13.54 10.75 -4.91
N VAL A 117 -14.05 11.96 -5.11
CA VAL A 117 -14.43 12.86 -4.03
C VAL A 117 -15.93 13.08 -3.99
N VAL A 118 -16.46 13.15 -2.76
CA VAL A 118 -17.83 13.62 -2.47
C VAL A 118 -17.69 14.95 -1.71
N PRO A 119 -17.76 16.11 -2.38
CA PRO A 119 -17.43 17.40 -1.78
C PRO A 119 -18.22 17.72 -0.51
N SER A 120 -19.48 17.25 -0.40
CA SER A 120 -20.32 17.48 0.78
C SER A 120 -19.83 16.77 2.05
N GLN A 121 -18.90 15.82 1.95
CA GLN A 121 -18.31 15.12 3.10
C GLN A 121 -17.02 15.79 3.59
N TRP A 122 -16.45 16.74 2.82
CA TRP A 122 -15.23 17.42 3.18
C TRP A 122 -15.51 18.66 4.04
N ALA A 123 -14.65 18.92 5.01
CA ALA A 123 -14.73 20.13 5.82
C ALA A 123 -14.46 21.41 5.00
N GLN A 124 -13.69 21.30 3.90
CA GLN A 124 -13.50 22.36 2.90
C GLN A 124 -14.44 22.18 1.70
N LYS A 125 -14.89 23.30 1.12
CA LYS A 125 -15.86 23.27 0.01
C LYS A 125 -15.36 22.55 -1.24
N ASP A 126 -14.06 22.62 -1.49
CA ASP A 126 -13.42 22.04 -2.66
C ASP A 126 -12.24 21.17 -2.24
N PRO A 127 -12.33 19.83 -2.40
CA PRO A 127 -11.25 18.91 -2.08
C PRO A 127 -9.96 19.12 -2.87
N TRP A 128 -10.04 19.78 -4.03
CA TRP A 128 -8.91 20.11 -4.91
C TRP A 128 -8.29 21.49 -4.60
N ARG A 129 -8.87 22.24 -3.68
CA ARG A 129 -8.27 23.46 -3.15
C ARG A 129 -7.49 23.16 -1.89
N PRO A 130 -6.14 23.05 -1.95
CA PRO A 130 -5.35 22.73 -0.76
C PRO A 130 -5.47 23.83 0.29
N VAL A 131 -5.72 23.45 1.54
CA VAL A 131 -5.77 24.35 2.69
C VAL A 131 -4.78 23.88 3.75
N VAL A 132 -4.15 24.85 4.42
CA VAL A 132 -3.24 24.60 5.54
C VAL A 132 -4.01 24.70 6.84
N LYS A 133 -3.91 23.69 7.69
CA LYS A 133 -4.59 23.71 8.99
C LYS A 133 -3.61 23.42 10.13
N ARG A 134 -3.92 24.03 11.30
CA ARG A 134 -3.26 23.76 12.57
C ARG A 134 -4.27 23.11 13.52
N ARG A 135 -3.81 22.15 14.30
CA ARG A 135 -4.63 21.53 15.33
C ARG A 135 -4.56 22.34 16.63
N GLY A 136 -5.70 22.79 17.13
CA GLY A 136 -5.81 23.48 18.41
C GLY A 136 -5.66 22.53 19.61
N ALA A 137 -5.49 23.09 20.81
CA ALA A 137 -5.44 22.31 22.05
C ALA A 137 -6.76 21.56 22.33
N ASP A 138 -7.87 22.04 21.79
CA ASP A 138 -9.19 21.39 21.83
C ASP A 138 -9.34 20.23 20.83
N GLY A 139 -8.27 19.93 20.07
CA GLY A 139 -8.24 18.90 19.06
C GLY A 139 -8.84 19.28 17.71
N LYS A 140 -9.41 20.48 17.57
CA LYS A 140 -10.03 20.93 16.33
C LYS A 140 -9.01 21.48 15.34
N TRP A 141 -9.31 21.31 14.06
CA TRP A 141 -8.52 21.84 12.96
C TRP A 141 -9.01 23.23 12.57
N THR A 142 -8.09 24.19 12.52
CA THR A 142 -8.36 25.57 12.09
C THR A 142 -7.50 25.89 10.88
N GLU A 143 -8.11 26.43 9.83
CA GLU A 143 -7.38 26.91 8.65
C GLU A 143 -6.50 28.09 9.03
N VAL A 144 -5.26 28.08 8.55
CA VAL A 144 -4.28 29.14 8.71
C VAL A 144 -3.79 29.62 7.35
N ASP A 145 -3.19 30.83 7.31
CA ASP A 145 -2.64 31.33 6.07
C ASP A 145 -1.56 30.38 5.53
N ARG A 146 -1.65 30.04 4.24
CA ARG A 146 -0.64 29.20 3.57
C ARG A 146 0.78 29.80 3.62
N ALA A 147 0.91 31.12 3.83
CA ALA A 147 2.19 31.79 4.08
C ALA A 147 2.92 31.24 5.32
N GLU A 148 2.22 30.57 6.25
CA GLU A 148 2.86 29.88 7.37
C GLU A 148 3.78 28.74 6.93
N LEU A 149 3.50 28.09 5.80
CA LEU A 149 4.38 27.06 5.21
C LEU A 149 5.62 27.65 4.53
N LEU A 150 5.56 28.91 4.09
CA LEU A 150 6.64 29.52 3.31
C LEU A 150 7.75 30.15 4.19
N LYS A 151 7.66 29.94 5.50
CA LYS A 151 8.64 30.42 6.48
C LYS A 151 9.65 29.31 6.79
N ILE A 152 10.93 29.63 6.75
CA ILE A 152 11.96 28.74 7.32
C ILE A 152 11.69 28.58 8.81
N GLY A 153 11.64 27.32 9.28
CA GLY A 153 11.27 27.00 10.65
C GLY A 153 9.75 26.98 10.87
N PHE A 154 8.96 26.73 9.81
CA PHE A 154 7.52 26.48 9.95
C PHE A 154 7.23 25.35 10.97
N ASP A 155 6.03 25.37 11.54
CA ASP A 155 5.58 24.34 12.47
C ASP A 155 5.41 23.00 11.74
N PRO A 156 6.18 21.94 12.07
CA PRO A 156 6.09 20.63 11.41
C PRO A 156 4.76 19.91 11.65
N GLU A 157 3.95 20.36 12.64
CA GLU A 157 2.62 19.82 12.90
C GLU A 157 1.52 20.43 12.01
N LEU A 158 1.83 21.48 11.24
CA LEU A 158 0.94 21.95 10.18
C LEU A 158 0.62 20.83 9.21
N ARG A 159 -0.61 20.83 8.71
CA ARG A 159 -1.02 19.86 7.70
C ARG A 159 -1.63 20.55 6.48
N VAL A 160 -1.34 20.01 5.32
CA VAL A 160 -2.01 20.36 4.06
C VAL A 160 -3.14 19.37 3.82
N PHE A 161 -4.35 19.87 3.72
CA PHE A 161 -5.56 19.11 3.45
C PHE A 161 -5.98 19.30 2.01
N ALA A 162 -6.00 18.23 1.25
CA ALA A 162 -6.53 18.13 -0.11
C ALA A 162 -6.60 16.66 -0.50
N ARG A 163 -7.38 16.31 -1.54
CA ARG A 163 -7.28 14.98 -2.15
C ARG A 163 -5.88 14.79 -2.72
N SER A 164 -5.33 13.61 -2.54
CA SER A 164 -3.97 13.19 -2.92
C SER A 164 -2.86 13.98 -2.25
N SER A 165 -3.15 14.69 -1.13
CA SER A 165 -2.09 15.38 -0.40
C SER A 165 -1.05 14.41 0.17
N SER A 166 -1.46 13.22 0.56
CA SER A 166 -0.61 12.13 1.04
C SER A 166 -0.53 10.96 0.06
N ASP A 167 -1.59 10.73 -0.71
CA ASP A 167 -1.81 9.56 -1.52
C ASP A 167 -2.10 9.97 -2.99
N ASP A 168 -1.10 10.18 -3.90
CA ASP A 168 0.34 10.04 -3.66
C ASP A 168 1.14 11.24 -4.22
N LYS A 169 0.47 12.41 -4.43
CA LYS A 169 1.11 13.64 -4.95
C LYS A 169 2.14 14.25 -3.98
N GLY A 170 1.96 14.05 -2.67
CA GLY A 170 2.94 14.45 -1.67
C GLY A 170 4.31 13.81 -1.90
N PRO A 171 4.42 12.48 -1.93
CA PRO A 171 5.64 11.75 -2.28
C PRO A 171 6.27 12.18 -3.61
N ILE A 172 5.47 12.44 -4.67
CA ILE A 172 6.00 12.98 -5.94
C ILE A 172 6.74 14.29 -5.70
N THR A 173 6.11 15.23 -4.98
CA THR A 173 6.73 16.55 -4.77
C THR A 173 7.91 16.50 -3.81
N MET A 174 7.91 15.62 -2.81
CA MET A 174 9.09 15.33 -1.98
C MET A 174 10.26 14.85 -2.84
N PHE A 175 10.00 13.92 -3.78
CA PHE A 175 11.01 13.40 -4.70
C PHE A 175 11.60 14.49 -5.59
N LEU A 176 10.76 15.34 -6.18
CA LEU A 176 11.18 16.48 -7.00
C LEU A 176 12.01 17.49 -6.18
N ALA A 177 11.59 17.79 -4.95
CA ALA A 177 12.29 18.71 -4.04
C ALA A 177 13.68 18.19 -3.65
N VAL A 178 13.83 16.88 -3.42
CA VAL A 178 15.13 16.26 -3.16
C VAL A 178 16.04 16.39 -4.38
N PHE A 179 15.52 16.18 -5.59
CA PHE A 179 16.31 16.39 -6.81
C PHE A 179 16.78 17.83 -6.97
N ASP A 180 15.92 18.82 -6.68
CA ASP A 180 16.30 20.22 -6.70
C ASP A 180 17.40 20.53 -5.66
N LEU A 181 17.30 19.94 -4.46
CA LEU A 181 18.31 20.06 -3.41
C LEU A 181 19.66 19.46 -3.86
N LEU A 182 19.65 18.23 -4.40
CA LEU A 182 20.87 17.58 -4.91
C LEU A 182 21.55 18.43 -6.00
N ARG A 183 20.78 18.96 -6.95
CA ARG A 183 21.30 19.84 -8.01
C ARG A 183 21.89 21.12 -7.44
N ALA A 184 21.19 21.78 -6.50
CA ALA A 184 21.69 22.99 -5.85
C ALA A 184 23.02 22.76 -5.10
N LYS A 185 23.17 21.56 -4.51
CA LYS A 185 24.40 21.14 -3.81
C LYS A 185 25.46 20.51 -4.75
N LYS A 186 25.17 20.37 -6.04
CA LYS A 186 26.03 19.70 -7.04
C LYS A 186 26.38 18.27 -6.65
N ILE A 187 25.43 17.56 -6.05
CA ILE A 187 25.54 16.15 -5.66
C ILE A 187 24.84 15.30 -6.74
N ASP A 188 25.60 14.44 -7.40
CA ASP A 188 25.03 13.45 -8.32
C ASP A 188 24.42 12.29 -7.54
N PRO A 189 23.24 11.76 -7.94
CA PRO A 189 22.71 10.51 -7.36
C PRO A 189 23.74 9.38 -7.44
N ALA A 190 23.84 8.58 -6.39
CA ALA A 190 24.75 7.43 -6.33
C ALA A 190 24.27 6.22 -7.17
N ILE A 191 23.07 6.30 -7.69
CA ILE A 191 22.38 5.30 -8.55
C ILE A 191 21.94 5.94 -9.86
N ASN A 192 21.67 5.11 -10.88
CA ASN A 192 20.89 5.56 -12.04
C ASN A 192 19.42 5.56 -11.64
N VAL A 193 18.72 6.65 -11.93
CA VAL A 193 17.35 6.89 -11.47
C VAL A 193 16.37 6.78 -12.63
N LYS A 194 15.38 5.92 -12.47
CA LYS A 194 14.18 5.88 -13.29
C LYS A 194 12.96 6.09 -12.40
N VAL A 195 11.92 6.71 -12.95
CA VAL A 195 10.63 6.92 -12.26
C VAL A 195 9.52 6.45 -13.18
N LEU A 196 8.58 5.70 -12.64
CA LEU A 196 7.32 5.34 -13.27
C LEU A 196 6.19 5.90 -12.41
N LEU A 197 5.38 6.77 -13.00
CA LEU A 197 4.23 7.38 -12.34
C LEU A 197 2.96 6.74 -12.91
N ASP A 198 2.19 6.09 -12.04
CA ASP A 198 0.95 5.42 -12.41
C ASP A 198 -0.24 6.38 -12.38
N SER A 199 -1.17 6.15 -13.28
CA SER A 199 -2.37 6.97 -13.50
C SER A 199 -3.67 6.31 -13.04
N GLU A 200 -3.62 5.05 -12.58
CA GLU A 200 -4.80 4.24 -12.30
C GLU A 200 -4.62 3.34 -11.06
N GLU A 201 -3.72 3.68 -10.12
CA GLU A 201 -3.46 2.88 -8.92
C GLU A 201 -4.74 2.69 -8.11
N GLU A 202 -5.49 3.74 -7.90
CA GLU A 202 -6.71 3.81 -7.08
C GLU A 202 -7.91 3.03 -7.67
N VAL A 203 -7.75 2.52 -8.88
CA VAL A 203 -8.69 1.60 -9.54
C VAL A 203 -8.02 0.25 -9.88
N ASN A 204 -7.00 -0.14 -9.11
CA ASN A 204 -6.22 -1.38 -9.22
C ASN A 204 -5.37 -1.48 -10.51
N SER A 205 -4.90 -0.38 -11.06
CA SER A 205 -3.94 -0.31 -12.19
C SER A 205 -4.23 -1.29 -13.34
N PRO A 206 -5.42 -1.30 -13.95
CA PRO A 206 -5.83 -2.38 -14.87
C PRO A 206 -4.97 -2.46 -16.14
N GLY A 207 -4.21 -1.40 -16.46
CA GLY A 207 -3.34 -1.33 -17.64
C GLY A 207 -1.86 -1.58 -17.37
N ILE A 208 -1.42 -1.48 -16.11
CA ILE A 208 0.01 -1.38 -15.77
C ILE A 208 0.83 -2.59 -16.21
N ALA A 209 0.34 -3.81 -16.02
CA ALA A 209 1.05 -5.02 -16.43
C ALA A 209 1.39 -5.02 -17.93
N SER A 210 0.44 -4.59 -18.76
CA SER A 210 0.61 -4.48 -20.21
C SER A 210 1.61 -3.38 -20.58
N VAL A 211 1.51 -2.21 -19.94
CA VAL A 211 2.43 -1.08 -20.18
C VAL A 211 3.84 -1.45 -19.77
N VAL A 212 4.03 -2.07 -18.60
CA VAL A 212 5.35 -2.50 -18.12
C VAL A 212 5.95 -3.56 -19.02
N ALA A 213 5.18 -4.59 -19.39
CA ALA A 213 5.66 -5.64 -20.31
C ALA A 213 6.04 -5.06 -21.69
N GLY A 214 5.22 -4.17 -22.25
CA GLY A 214 5.48 -3.52 -23.54
C GLY A 214 6.68 -2.56 -23.53
N ASN A 215 7.10 -2.08 -22.35
CA ASN A 215 8.22 -1.16 -22.15
C ASN A 215 9.35 -1.77 -21.29
N ALA A 216 9.43 -3.09 -21.17
CA ALA A 216 10.34 -3.76 -20.23
C ALA A 216 11.81 -3.36 -20.40
N ALA A 217 12.30 -3.19 -21.63
CA ALA A 217 13.65 -2.72 -21.89
C ALA A 217 13.90 -1.28 -21.39
N LEU A 218 12.91 -0.40 -21.52
CA LEU A 218 12.97 0.97 -21.04
C LEU A 218 12.95 1.02 -19.52
N LEU A 219 12.10 0.22 -18.89
CA LEU A 219 11.87 0.18 -17.45
C LEU A 219 12.88 -0.71 -16.70
N ALA A 220 13.69 -1.51 -17.41
CA ALA A 220 14.68 -2.42 -16.82
C ALA A 220 15.47 -1.73 -15.69
N ALA A 221 15.52 -2.36 -14.52
CA ALA A 221 16.18 -1.86 -13.33
C ALA A 221 16.78 -3.01 -12.51
N ASP A 222 17.78 -2.71 -11.68
CA ASP A 222 18.37 -3.65 -10.74
C ASP A 222 17.51 -3.82 -9.48
N GLY A 223 16.58 -2.89 -9.24
CA GLY A 223 15.60 -2.94 -8.17
C GLY A 223 14.50 -1.88 -8.34
N VAL A 224 13.37 -2.12 -7.69
CA VAL A 224 12.20 -1.25 -7.68
C VAL A 224 11.94 -0.74 -6.26
N VAL A 225 11.70 0.55 -6.10
CA VAL A 225 11.26 1.18 -4.86
C VAL A 225 9.87 1.77 -5.08
N LEU A 226 8.88 1.29 -4.34
CA LEU A 226 7.55 1.87 -4.33
C LEU A 226 7.49 2.92 -3.22
N LEU A 227 7.16 4.17 -3.57
CA LEU A 227 7.06 5.29 -2.63
C LEU A 227 5.59 5.62 -2.37
N ASP A 228 4.92 4.75 -1.68
CA ASP A 228 3.49 4.85 -1.43
C ASP A 228 3.15 4.35 -0.03
N GLY A 229 2.13 4.95 0.58
CA GLY A 229 1.57 4.57 1.85
C GLY A 229 2.18 5.23 3.08
N PRO A 230 1.55 5.03 4.24
CA PRO A 230 1.97 5.62 5.49
C PRO A 230 3.12 4.85 6.15
N VAL A 231 3.99 5.60 6.84
CA VAL A 231 4.97 5.02 7.75
C VAL A 231 4.28 4.27 8.89
N HIS A 232 5.01 3.45 9.62
CA HIS A 232 4.50 2.78 10.82
C HIS A 232 3.90 3.79 11.82
N ALA A 233 2.90 3.35 12.61
CA ALA A 233 2.15 4.20 13.55
C ALA A 233 3.03 4.97 14.57
N THR A 234 4.24 4.52 14.81
CA THR A 234 5.25 5.24 15.63
C THR A 234 5.82 6.49 14.96
N GLY A 235 5.55 6.73 13.68
CA GLY A 235 6.17 7.80 12.89
C GLY A 235 7.62 7.54 12.49
N ARG A 236 8.17 6.36 12.80
CA ARG A 236 9.55 5.97 12.49
C ARG A 236 9.73 5.67 11.01
N PRO A 237 10.96 5.85 10.46
CA PRO A 237 11.25 5.42 9.09
C PRO A 237 10.89 3.93 8.93
N THR A 238 10.24 3.63 7.83
CA THR A 238 9.63 2.31 7.61
C THR A 238 10.03 1.78 6.24
N ILE A 239 10.31 0.49 6.15
CA ILE A 239 10.43 -0.24 4.88
C ILE A 239 9.55 -1.48 4.97
N SER A 240 8.72 -1.68 3.97
CA SER A 240 7.98 -2.92 3.78
C SER A 240 8.62 -3.77 2.69
N PHE A 241 8.62 -5.08 2.92
CA PHE A 241 9.22 -6.09 2.06
C PHE A 241 8.16 -6.91 1.31
N GLY A 242 6.91 -6.50 1.43
CA GLY A 242 5.80 -7.14 0.76
C GLY A 242 4.48 -6.45 1.02
N ASN A 243 3.51 -6.78 0.18
CA ASN A 243 2.12 -6.37 0.30
C ASN A 243 1.20 -7.56 0.03
N ARG A 244 0.03 -7.53 0.63
CA ARG A 244 -1.02 -8.50 0.35
C ARG A 244 -1.59 -8.26 -1.04
N GLY A 245 -2.05 -9.34 -1.68
CA GLY A 245 -2.91 -9.24 -2.83
C GLY A 245 -4.38 -9.13 -2.42
N VAL A 246 -5.25 -8.96 -3.39
CA VAL A 246 -6.69 -8.89 -3.20
C VAL A 246 -7.41 -9.54 -4.37
N VAL A 247 -8.49 -10.26 -4.07
CA VAL A 247 -9.51 -10.60 -5.05
C VAL A 247 -10.88 -10.35 -4.42
N THR A 248 -11.77 -9.71 -5.16
CA THR A 248 -13.14 -9.51 -4.71
C THR A 248 -14.08 -10.44 -5.47
N ALA A 249 -15.20 -10.78 -4.85
CA ALA A 249 -16.19 -11.65 -5.48
C ALA A 249 -17.61 -11.26 -5.05
N THR A 250 -18.54 -11.33 -6.01
CA THR A 250 -19.96 -11.21 -5.75
C THR A 250 -20.58 -12.61 -5.59
N LEU A 251 -21.11 -12.89 -4.42
CA LEU A 251 -21.84 -14.13 -4.10
C LEU A 251 -23.34 -13.85 -4.08
N THR A 252 -24.08 -14.41 -5.04
CA THR A 252 -25.54 -14.29 -5.13
C THR A 252 -26.20 -15.62 -4.76
N VAL A 253 -27.14 -15.58 -3.84
CA VAL A 253 -28.03 -16.73 -3.52
C VAL A 253 -29.38 -16.44 -4.08
N TYR A 254 -29.90 -17.35 -4.91
CA TYR A 254 -31.19 -17.20 -5.57
C TYR A 254 -32.36 -17.81 -4.76
N GLY A 255 -33.48 -17.10 -4.76
CA GLY A 255 -34.77 -17.49 -4.23
C GLY A 255 -35.81 -17.71 -5.34
N PRO A 256 -37.06 -17.26 -5.17
CA PRO A 256 -38.10 -17.33 -6.20
C PRO A 256 -37.77 -16.41 -7.38
N ARG A 257 -38.45 -16.56 -8.53
CA ARG A 257 -38.21 -15.73 -9.74
C ARG A 257 -38.50 -14.25 -9.55
N ALA A 258 -39.41 -13.95 -8.66
CA ALA A 258 -39.81 -12.59 -8.33
C ALA A 258 -40.12 -12.51 -6.84
N PRO A 259 -40.14 -11.34 -6.23
CA PRO A 259 -40.58 -11.17 -4.85
C PRO A 259 -42.00 -11.66 -4.67
N LEU A 260 -42.23 -12.44 -3.61
CA LEU A 260 -43.53 -13.02 -3.31
C LEU A 260 -44.05 -12.49 -1.98
N HIS A 261 -45.38 -12.35 -1.86
CA HIS A 261 -46.03 -11.92 -0.63
C HIS A 261 -45.72 -12.89 0.52
N SER A 262 -45.04 -12.43 1.58
CA SER A 262 -44.56 -13.27 2.68
C SER A 262 -45.70 -13.92 3.49
N GLY A 263 -46.88 -13.28 3.58
CA GLY A 263 -48.06 -13.85 4.23
C GLY A 263 -48.57 -15.10 3.56
N HIS A 264 -48.42 -15.24 2.24
CA HIS A 264 -48.83 -16.42 1.50
C HIS A 264 -47.72 -17.47 1.36
N PHE A 265 -46.47 -17.02 1.26
CA PHE A 265 -45.34 -17.88 0.85
C PHE A 265 -44.22 -18.00 1.89
N GLY A 266 -44.28 -17.26 3.02
CA GLY A 266 -43.17 -17.14 3.98
C GLY A 266 -42.72 -18.46 4.63
N ASN A 267 -43.60 -19.41 4.85
CA ASN A 267 -43.24 -20.74 5.39
C ASN A 267 -43.05 -21.81 4.31
N TRP A 268 -43.31 -21.48 3.05
CA TRP A 268 -43.32 -22.44 1.95
C TRP A 268 -42.19 -22.20 0.97
N VAL A 269 -41.92 -20.94 0.60
CA VAL A 269 -40.82 -20.56 -0.28
C VAL A 269 -39.55 -20.25 0.55
N PRO A 270 -38.41 -20.88 0.24
CA PRO A 270 -37.16 -20.61 0.93
C PRO A 270 -36.71 -19.18 0.73
N ASN A 271 -36.36 -18.51 1.82
CA ASN A 271 -35.87 -17.13 1.79
C ASN A 271 -34.36 -17.08 1.48
N PRO A 272 -33.92 -16.43 0.39
CA PRO A 272 -32.52 -16.37 0.00
C PRO A 272 -31.66 -15.58 0.99
N ALA A 273 -32.18 -14.55 1.67
CA ALA A 273 -31.46 -13.82 2.69
C ALA A 273 -31.04 -14.71 3.87
N MET A 274 -31.97 -15.55 4.34
CA MET A 274 -31.69 -16.51 5.41
C MET A 274 -30.69 -17.60 4.98
N ARG A 275 -30.77 -18.00 3.70
CA ARG A 275 -29.81 -18.97 3.13
C ARG A 275 -28.43 -18.39 3.00
N LEU A 276 -28.30 -17.14 2.48
CA LEU A 276 -27.04 -16.44 2.38
C LEU A 276 -26.42 -16.18 3.76
N ALA A 277 -27.23 -15.76 4.75
CA ALA A 277 -26.74 -15.55 6.11
C ALA A 277 -26.13 -16.83 6.71
N ARG A 278 -26.78 -17.98 6.52
CA ARG A 278 -26.23 -19.29 6.97
C ARG A 278 -24.96 -19.68 6.22
N LEU A 279 -24.91 -19.42 4.91
CA LEU A 279 -23.74 -19.69 4.09
C LEU A 279 -22.55 -18.84 4.55
N LEU A 280 -22.74 -17.55 4.76
CA LEU A 280 -21.70 -16.66 5.29
C LEU A 280 -21.25 -17.06 6.70
N ALA A 281 -22.19 -17.40 7.59
CA ALA A 281 -21.87 -17.88 8.94
C ALA A 281 -21.07 -19.19 8.94
N SER A 282 -21.20 -20.04 7.91
CA SER A 282 -20.39 -21.25 7.77
C SER A 282 -18.96 -20.99 7.31
N MET A 283 -18.66 -19.78 6.81
CA MET A 283 -17.31 -19.41 6.29
C MET A 283 -16.35 -18.92 7.35
N LYS A 284 -16.86 -18.47 8.51
CA LYS A 284 -16.04 -18.02 9.66
C LYS A 284 -16.61 -18.61 10.95
N ASP A 285 -15.70 -18.90 11.88
CA ASP A 285 -16.08 -19.29 13.23
C ASP A 285 -16.34 -18.05 14.14
N GLU A 286 -16.75 -18.30 15.38
CA GLU A 286 -17.03 -17.25 16.37
C GLU A 286 -15.78 -16.47 16.80
N GLU A 287 -14.60 -17.00 16.57
CA GLU A 287 -13.32 -16.37 16.85
C GLU A 287 -12.80 -15.54 15.67
N GLY A 288 -13.54 -15.51 14.54
CA GLY A 288 -13.21 -14.76 13.33
C GLY A 288 -12.25 -15.49 12.39
N ARG A 289 -11.90 -16.75 12.68
CA ARG A 289 -11.07 -17.55 11.77
C ARG A 289 -11.91 -18.04 10.58
N VAL A 290 -11.30 -18.06 9.41
CA VAL A 290 -11.98 -18.63 8.23
C VAL A 290 -12.09 -20.14 8.39
N ALA A 291 -13.33 -20.65 8.40
CA ALA A 291 -13.67 -22.05 8.60
C ALA A 291 -13.77 -22.84 7.28
N VAL A 292 -13.53 -22.20 6.14
CA VAL A 292 -13.46 -22.87 4.83
C VAL A 292 -12.31 -23.88 4.85
N PRO A 293 -12.55 -25.17 4.62
CA PRO A 293 -11.53 -26.21 4.69
C PRO A 293 -10.33 -25.91 3.78
N GLY A 294 -9.12 -26.00 4.33
CA GLY A 294 -7.89 -25.76 3.58
C GLY A 294 -7.47 -24.29 3.43
N TRP A 295 -8.26 -23.33 3.94
CA TRP A 295 -8.01 -21.90 3.77
C TRP A 295 -6.58 -21.47 4.16
N TYR A 296 -6.07 -21.99 5.28
CA TYR A 296 -4.75 -21.69 5.81
C TYR A 296 -3.69 -22.74 5.49
N ALA A 297 -4.02 -23.75 4.66
CA ALA A 297 -3.13 -24.91 4.44
C ALA A 297 -1.76 -24.56 3.83
N ARG A 298 -1.69 -23.47 3.08
CA ARG A 298 -0.43 -23.00 2.48
C ARG A 298 0.33 -22.01 3.36
N THR A 299 -0.28 -21.49 4.43
CA THR A 299 0.38 -20.53 5.33
C THR A 299 1.21 -21.28 6.37
N ASN A 300 2.52 -21.09 6.32
CA ASN A 300 3.45 -21.69 7.28
C ASN A 300 4.40 -20.61 7.80
N LEU A 301 4.16 -20.12 9.02
CA LEU A 301 5.04 -19.20 9.71
C LEU A 301 6.03 -19.98 10.56
N THR A 302 7.31 -19.82 10.26
CA THR A 302 8.41 -20.38 11.06
C THR A 302 8.64 -19.56 12.33
N ASP A 303 9.38 -20.09 13.30
CA ASP A 303 9.79 -19.33 14.49
C ASP A 303 10.68 -18.14 14.13
N ALA A 304 11.47 -18.25 13.05
CA ALA A 304 12.25 -17.13 12.52
C ALA A 304 11.36 -16.02 11.97
N ASP A 305 10.28 -16.37 11.25
CA ASP A 305 9.28 -15.39 10.79
C ASP A 305 8.62 -14.68 11.97
N ARG A 306 8.16 -15.43 12.98
CA ARG A 306 7.52 -14.87 14.18
C ARG A 306 8.44 -13.93 14.94
N LYS A 307 9.73 -14.26 15.06
CA LYS A 307 10.72 -13.38 15.66
C LYS A 307 10.83 -12.05 14.92
N VAL A 308 10.88 -12.09 13.60
CA VAL A 308 10.93 -10.88 12.77
C VAL A 308 9.64 -10.04 12.91
N LEU A 309 8.46 -10.69 12.94
CA LEU A 309 7.19 -10.01 13.14
C LEU A 309 7.10 -9.33 14.51
N ALA A 310 7.68 -9.93 15.54
CA ALA A 310 7.73 -9.39 16.90
C ALA A 310 8.68 -8.17 17.05
N GLU A 311 9.57 -7.92 16.07
CA GLU A 311 10.43 -6.72 16.06
C GLU A 311 9.65 -5.45 15.68
N VAL A 312 8.46 -5.57 15.07
CA VAL A 312 7.63 -4.42 14.71
C VAL A 312 7.01 -3.83 15.98
N PRO A 313 7.21 -2.54 16.27
CA PRO A 313 6.82 -1.92 17.53
C PRO A 313 5.35 -1.52 17.56
N ASP A 314 4.43 -2.44 17.25
CA ASP A 314 3.00 -2.20 17.32
C ASP A 314 2.53 -2.00 18.76
N ASP A 315 1.70 -0.99 18.98
CA ASP A 315 0.90 -0.84 20.20
C ASP A 315 -0.54 -1.32 19.91
N GLU A 316 -0.78 -2.61 20.12
CA GLU A 316 -2.09 -3.21 19.89
C GLU A 316 -3.19 -2.63 20.80
N ALA A 317 -2.85 -2.11 21.97
CA ALA A 317 -3.82 -1.46 22.85
C ALA A 317 -4.28 -0.12 22.25
N ALA A 318 -3.32 0.69 21.77
CA ALA A 318 -3.63 1.92 21.05
C ALA A 318 -4.37 1.64 19.74
N LEU A 319 -4.00 0.57 19.01
CA LEU A 319 -4.67 0.16 17.79
C LEU A 319 -6.16 -0.20 18.06
N LYS A 320 -6.43 -1.06 19.03
CA LYS A 320 -7.80 -1.40 19.45
C LYS A 320 -8.63 -0.17 19.83
N LYS A 321 -8.03 0.73 20.60
CA LYS A 321 -8.67 1.99 20.98
C LYS A 321 -8.99 2.87 19.78
N ARG A 322 -8.05 2.99 18.82
CA ARG A 322 -8.23 3.78 17.60
C ARG A 322 -9.35 3.26 16.72
N VAL A 323 -9.45 1.94 16.53
CA VAL A 323 -10.49 1.32 15.69
C VAL A 323 -11.80 1.06 16.44
N GLY A 324 -11.84 1.27 17.77
CA GLY A 324 -13.06 1.18 18.58
C GLY A 324 -13.54 -0.24 18.88
N ILE A 325 -12.63 -1.22 19.03
CA ILE A 325 -12.97 -2.60 19.35
C ILE A 325 -12.44 -3.02 20.72
N ALA A 326 -13.17 -3.92 21.39
CA ALA A 326 -12.76 -4.49 22.67
C ALA A 326 -11.70 -5.60 22.49
N ALA A 327 -11.83 -6.43 21.45
CA ALA A 327 -10.94 -7.52 21.13
C ALA A 327 -10.83 -7.71 19.61
N PRO A 328 -9.65 -8.11 19.07
CA PRO A 328 -9.51 -8.50 17.68
C PRO A 328 -10.02 -9.93 17.44
N GLU A 329 -10.18 -10.31 16.17
CA GLU A 329 -10.33 -11.70 15.76
C GLU A 329 -9.04 -12.49 16.08
N LYS A 330 -9.16 -13.80 16.32
CA LYS A 330 -8.04 -14.65 16.73
C LYS A 330 -7.35 -15.34 15.54
N VAL A 331 -6.87 -14.55 14.60
CA VAL A 331 -6.07 -15.01 13.46
C VAL A 331 -4.62 -14.59 13.66
N GLY A 332 -3.75 -15.56 13.98
CA GLY A 332 -2.39 -15.26 14.44
C GLY A 332 -2.36 -14.78 15.91
N ALA A 333 -1.16 -14.67 16.47
CA ALA A 333 -0.97 -14.24 17.86
C ALA A 333 -0.86 -12.72 18.02
N THR A 334 -0.51 -11.99 16.95
CA THR A 334 -0.31 -10.53 16.93
C THR A 334 -0.95 -9.91 15.68
N TYR A 335 -1.06 -8.59 15.68
CA TYR A 335 -1.49 -7.85 14.49
C TYR A 335 -0.60 -8.18 13.28
N GLN A 336 0.71 -8.18 13.45
CA GLN A 336 1.64 -8.52 12.35
C GLN A 336 1.49 -9.96 11.86
N GLU A 337 1.23 -10.91 12.76
CA GLU A 337 0.95 -12.29 12.34
C GLU A 337 -0.36 -12.37 11.56
N SER A 338 -1.41 -11.64 11.97
CA SER A 338 -2.69 -11.68 11.28
C SER A 338 -2.58 -11.28 9.80
N LEU A 339 -1.65 -10.39 9.46
CA LEU A 339 -1.40 -9.96 8.08
C LEU A 339 -0.73 -11.04 7.22
N GLN A 340 -0.15 -12.08 7.83
CA GLN A 340 0.51 -13.18 7.11
C GLN A 340 -0.46 -14.29 6.69
N TYR A 341 -1.72 -14.19 7.09
CA TYR A 341 -2.77 -15.15 6.75
C TYR A 341 -3.72 -14.56 5.71
N PRO A 342 -4.24 -15.38 4.76
CA PRO A 342 -5.32 -14.91 3.88
C PRO A 342 -6.56 -14.61 4.70
N SER A 343 -7.32 -13.57 4.32
CA SER A 343 -8.55 -13.20 5.00
C SER A 343 -9.75 -13.29 4.08
N LEU A 344 -10.93 -13.43 4.68
CA LEU A 344 -12.22 -13.33 4.02
C LEU A 344 -13.07 -12.33 4.78
N ASN A 345 -13.53 -11.31 4.09
CA ASN A 345 -14.35 -10.23 4.63
C ASN A 345 -15.61 -10.05 3.79
N VAL A 346 -16.69 -9.63 4.43
CA VAL A 346 -17.93 -9.20 3.77
C VAL A 346 -17.94 -7.69 3.74
N ARG A 347 -17.75 -7.10 2.56
CA ARG A 347 -17.73 -5.64 2.36
C ARG A 347 -19.08 -5.04 1.98
N GLY A 348 -20.05 -5.91 1.65
CA GLY A 348 -21.43 -5.52 1.34
C GLY A 348 -22.39 -6.68 1.49
N LEU A 349 -23.61 -6.39 1.91
CA LEU A 349 -24.66 -7.40 2.07
C LEU A 349 -26.02 -6.74 1.77
N ALA A 350 -26.79 -7.35 0.85
CA ALA A 350 -28.07 -6.80 0.44
C ALA A 350 -29.09 -7.92 0.13
N SER A 351 -30.35 -7.68 0.49
CA SER A 351 -31.51 -8.47 0.03
C SER A 351 -32.75 -7.66 0.33
N ALA A 352 -33.59 -7.40 -0.69
CA ALA A 352 -34.76 -6.52 -0.58
C ALA A 352 -34.44 -5.11 0.01
N GLY A 353 -35.47 -4.40 0.45
CA GLY A 353 -35.34 -3.07 1.06
C GLY A 353 -35.34 -3.12 2.58
N VAL A 354 -34.72 -2.09 3.22
CA VAL A 354 -34.74 -1.90 4.67
C VAL A 354 -35.31 -0.53 5.04
N GLY A 355 -35.72 -0.34 6.30
CA GLY A 355 -36.36 0.87 6.78
C GLY A 355 -37.67 1.17 6.04
N GLU A 356 -37.84 2.38 5.52
CA GLU A 356 -39.02 2.80 4.75
C GLU A 356 -39.24 2.03 3.45
N LYS A 357 -38.20 1.36 2.93
CA LYS A 357 -38.24 0.53 1.73
C LYS A 357 -38.56 -0.94 2.04
N ALA A 358 -38.74 -1.32 3.31
CA ALA A 358 -39.06 -2.70 3.69
C ALA A 358 -40.47 -3.04 3.24
N ALA A 359 -40.65 -4.25 2.70
CA ALA A 359 -41.93 -4.78 2.25
C ALA A 359 -42.16 -6.20 2.79
N ASN A 360 -43.42 -6.61 2.90
CA ASN A 360 -43.81 -7.95 3.35
C ASN A 360 -43.62 -8.99 2.23
N ILE A 361 -42.36 -9.28 1.88
CA ILE A 361 -42.00 -10.17 0.78
C ILE A 361 -41.03 -11.28 1.20
N VAL A 362 -41.03 -12.38 0.44
CA VAL A 362 -39.87 -13.26 0.28
C VAL A 362 -39.09 -12.74 -0.92
N PRO A 363 -37.83 -12.26 -0.77
CA PRO A 363 -37.07 -11.68 -1.87
C PRO A 363 -36.67 -12.72 -2.91
N GLN A 364 -36.35 -12.25 -4.12
CA GLN A 364 -35.93 -13.12 -5.22
C GLN A 364 -34.46 -13.56 -5.12
N ASP A 365 -33.64 -12.77 -4.46
CA ASP A 365 -32.21 -13.02 -4.27
C ASP A 365 -31.64 -12.37 -2.99
N ALA A 366 -30.42 -12.72 -2.69
CA ALA A 366 -29.58 -12.06 -1.68
C ALA A 366 -28.14 -12.07 -2.16
N VAL A 367 -27.45 -10.95 -1.99
CA VAL A 367 -26.11 -10.71 -2.52
C VAL A 367 -25.14 -10.34 -1.40
N ALA A 368 -23.96 -10.95 -1.41
CA ALA A 368 -22.83 -10.54 -0.59
C ALA A 368 -21.65 -10.16 -1.50
N GLU A 369 -21.04 -9.02 -1.21
CA GLU A 369 -19.77 -8.61 -1.77
C GLU A 369 -18.66 -9.08 -0.84
N LEU A 370 -17.74 -9.88 -1.36
CA LEU A 370 -16.63 -10.47 -0.63
C LEU A 370 -15.31 -9.79 -1.00
N ASP A 371 -14.42 -9.69 -0.01
CA ASP A 371 -13.04 -9.21 -0.14
C ASP A 371 -12.14 -10.30 0.45
N LEU A 372 -11.30 -10.90 -0.39
CA LEU A 372 -10.31 -11.89 0.00
C LEU A 372 -8.93 -11.27 -0.11
N ARG A 373 -8.24 -11.08 1.03
CA ARG A 373 -6.83 -10.71 1.00
C ARG A 373 -5.99 -11.96 0.86
N THR A 374 -5.11 -11.94 -0.13
CA THR A 374 -4.25 -13.06 -0.49
C THR A 374 -2.83 -12.88 0.04
N THR A 375 -2.05 -13.95 0.07
CA THR A 375 -0.62 -13.94 0.39
C THR A 375 0.14 -14.61 -0.75
N VAL A 376 1.45 -14.50 -0.79
CA VAL A 376 2.27 -15.16 -1.84
C VAL A 376 2.14 -16.67 -1.81
N GLU A 377 1.76 -17.27 -0.68
CA GLU A 377 1.52 -18.71 -0.53
C GLU A 377 0.08 -19.11 -0.91
N SER A 378 -0.86 -18.17 -0.81
CA SER A 378 -2.30 -18.40 -1.01
C SER A 378 -2.81 -17.40 -2.04
N ASP A 379 -2.58 -17.73 -3.30
CA ASP A 379 -2.95 -16.93 -4.46
C ASP A 379 -4.47 -16.83 -4.65
N PRO A 380 -4.95 -15.86 -5.45
CA PRO A 380 -6.38 -15.64 -5.67
C PRO A 380 -7.12 -16.88 -6.20
N GLU A 381 -6.53 -17.60 -7.14
CA GLU A 381 -7.16 -18.77 -7.78
C GLU A 381 -7.38 -19.90 -6.75
N PHE A 382 -6.36 -20.16 -5.92
CA PHE A 382 -6.44 -21.14 -4.84
C PHE A 382 -7.57 -20.82 -3.86
N LEU A 383 -7.68 -19.56 -3.39
CA LEU A 383 -8.71 -19.19 -2.41
C LEU A 383 -10.12 -19.20 -3.02
N LEU A 384 -10.26 -18.78 -4.28
CA LEU A 384 -11.54 -18.84 -4.99
C LEU A 384 -12.02 -20.28 -5.22
N ASP A 385 -11.10 -21.19 -5.53
CA ASP A 385 -11.41 -22.62 -5.69
C ASP A 385 -11.90 -23.23 -4.36
N LEU A 386 -11.24 -22.91 -3.24
CA LEU A 386 -11.69 -23.32 -1.90
C LEU A 386 -13.08 -22.76 -1.57
N LEU A 387 -13.32 -21.50 -1.90
CA LEU A 387 -14.61 -20.85 -1.65
C LEU A 387 -15.73 -21.50 -2.48
N LYS A 388 -15.51 -21.79 -3.77
CA LYS A 388 -16.45 -22.52 -4.63
C LYS A 388 -16.79 -23.87 -4.04
N LYS A 389 -15.78 -24.67 -3.70
CA LYS A 389 -15.95 -25.99 -3.06
C LYS A 389 -16.72 -25.91 -1.75
N HIS A 390 -16.50 -24.86 -0.95
CA HIS A 390 -17.23 -24.66 0.28
C HIS A 390 -18.72 -24.37 0.01
N VAL A 391 -19.04 -23.49 -0.94
CA VAL A 391 -20.41 -23.17 -1.34
C VAL A 391 -21.14 -24.43 -1.81
N GLU A 392 -20.51 -25.26 -2.63
CA GLU A 392 -21.03 -26.54 -3.10
C GLU A 392 -21.23 -27.53 -1.94
N ALA A 393 -20.27 -27.62 -1.02
CA ALA A 393 -20.37 -28.47 0.17
C ALA A 393 -21.53 -28.07 1.11
N GLN A 394 -21.96 -26.80 1.10
CA GLN A 394 -23.14 -26.32 1.78
C GLN A 394 -24.44 -26.65 1.00
N GLY A 395 -24.34 -27.43 -0.08
CA GLY A 395 -25.48 -27.96 -0.86
C GLY A 395 -26.00 -26.97 -1.91
N PHE A 396 -25.24 -25.96 -2.28
CA PHE A 396 -25.59 -25.06 -3.37
C PHE A 396 -25.06 -25.60 -4.71
N HIS A 397 -25.86 -25.46 -5.75
CA HIS A 397 -25.42 -25.63 -7.12
C HIS A 397 -25.01 -24.26 -7.67
N LEU A 398 -23.78 -24.16 -8.14
CA LEU A 398 -23.25 -22.91 -8.72
C LEU A 398 -23.70 -22.78 -10.18
N VAL A 399 -24.17 -21.59 -10.53
CA VAL A 399 -24.56 -21.19 -11.88
C VAL A 399 -23.73 -19.96 -12.31
N ASP A 400 -23.54 -19.81 -13.62
CA ASP A 400 -22.74 -18.70 -14.16
C ASP A 400 -23.53 -17.40 -14.31
N LYS A 401 -24.85 -17.47 -14.31
CA LYS A 401 -25.77 -16.33 -14.48
C LYS A 401 -27.08 -16.60 -13.75
N GLU A 402 -28.08 -15.74 -13.95
CA GLU A 402 -29.42 -16.00 -13.41
C GLU A 402 -29.93 -17.40 -13.79
N PRO A 403 -30.42 -18.21 -12.81
CA PRO A 403 -30.79 -19.58 -13.04
C PRO A 403 -31.89 -19.74 -14.08
N THR A 404 -31.71 -20.68 -14.98
CA THR A 404 -32.71 -21.12 -15.96
C THR A 404 -33.88 -21.88 -15.26
N GLU A 405 -34.96 -22.07 -16.01
CA GLU A 405 -36.13 -22.85 -15.54
C GLU A 405 -35.73 -24.28 -15.15
N ASP A 406 -34.88 -24.93 -15.95
CA ASP A 406 -34.43 -26.28 -15.71
C ASP A 406 -33.56 -26.38 -14.46
N GLU A 407 -32.67 -25.40 -14.23
CA GLU A 407 -31.86 -25.33 -13.02
C GLU A 407 -32.71 -25.10 -11.77
N ARG A 408 -33.70 -24.20 -11.85
CA ARG A 408 -34.68 -23.96 -10.76
C ARG A 408 -35.55 -25.18 -10.44
N ALA A 409 -35.89 -25.95 -11.44
CA ALA A 409 -36.66 -27.19 -11.26
C ALA A 409 -35.81 -28.32 -10.68
N ARG A 410 -34.53 -28.35 -10.98
CA ARG A 410 -33.60 -29.44 -10.62
C ARG A 410 -32.92 -29.23 -9.27
N TRP A 411 -32.52 -27.99 -8.96
CA TRP A 411 -31.67 -27.70 -7.81
C TRP A 411 -32.40 -26.86 -6.75
N PRO A 412 -32.52 -27.37 -5.49
CA PRO A 412 -33.25 -26.65 -4.44
C PRO A 412 -32.46 -25.44 -3.88
N ARG A 413 -31.15 -25.36 -4.11
CA ARG A 413 -30.30 -24.26 -3.68
C ARG A 413 -29.39 -23.85 -4.85
N LEU A 414 -29.55 -22.61 -5.28
CA LEU A 414 -28.80 -22.03 -6.41
C LEU A 414 -28.02 -20.83 -5.93
N ALA A 415 -26.78 -20.73 -6.37
CA ALA A 415 -25.92 -19.56 -6.12
C ALA A 415 -25.04 -19.26 -7.33
N ALA A 416 -24.59 -18.02 -7.45
CA ALA A 416 -23.53 -17.62 -8.37
C ALA A 416 -22.37 -17.00 -7.59
N LEU A 417 -21.15 -17.27 -8.01
CA LEU A 417 -19.93 -16.66 -7.46
C LEU A 417 -19.11 -16.09 -8.61
N HIS A 418 -19.08 -14.76 -8.71
CA HIS A 418 -18.35 -14.04 -9.74
C HIS A 418 -17.18 -13.33 -9.14
N ALA A 419 -15.95 -13.73 -9.51
CA ALA A 419 -14.73 -13.07 -9.10
C ALA A 419 -14.44 -11.88 -10.03
N HIS A 420 -13.86 -10.83 -9.46
CA HIS A 420 -13.34 -9.67 -10.18
C HIS A 420 -11.83 -9.79 -10.38
N LEU A 421 -11.24 -8.87 -11.15
CA LEU A 421 -9.80 -8.89 -11.43
C LEU A 421 -8.99 -8.90 -10.13
N PRO A 422 -8.09 -9.86 -9.95
CA PRO A 422 -7.21 -9.92 -8.80
C PRO A 422 -6.02 -8.99 -8.95
N ALA A 423 -5.44 -8.60 -7.80
CA ALA A 423 -4.07 -8.12 -7.70
C ALA A 423 -3.27 -9.10 -6.84
N GLU A 424 -2.13 -9.53 -7.35
CA GLU A 424 -1.31 -10.55 -6.71
C GLU A 424 -0.54 -10.00 -5.51
N ALA A 425 -0.29 -10.85 -4.52
CA ALA A 425 0.62 -10.54 -3.42
C ALA A 425 2.08 -10.60 -3.89
N ALA A 426 2.92 -9.75 -3.29
CA ALA A 426 4.35 -9.77 -3.55
C ALA A 426 5.15 -9.71 -2.24
N ARG A 427 6.30 -10.39 -2.17
CA ARG A 427 7.19 -10.36 -0.99
C ARG A 427 8.63 -10.62 -1.37
N GLN A 428 9.54 -9.92 -0.67
CA GLN A 428 10.99 -10.09 -0.78
C GLN A 428 11.59 -10.47 0.57
N PRO A 429 12.69 -11.24 0.60
CA PRO A 429 13.47 -11.44 1.82
C PRO A 429 14.10 -10.13 2.30
N PHE A 430 14.22 -9.94 3.61
CA PHE A 430 14.86 -8.75 4.22
C PHE A 430 16.32 -8.58 3.79
N ASP A 431 17.01 -9.69 3.56
CA ASP A 431 18.41 -9.75 3.12
C ASP A 431 18.59 -9.77 1.60
N SER A 432 17.53 -9.51 0.84
CA SER A 432 17.65 -9.28 -0.61
C SER A 432 18.58 -8.08 -0.88
N PRO A 433 19.28 -8.03 -2.02
CA PRO A 433 20.17 -6.90 -2.34
C PRO A 433 19.49 -5.54 -2.20
N ILE A 434 18.27 -5.39 -2.74
CA ILE A 434 17.49 -4.16 -2.62
C ILE A 434 17.09 -3.87 -1.17
N GLY A 435 16.75 -4.91 -0.39
CA GLY A 435 16.38 -4.79 1.01
C GLY A 435 17.55 -4.31 1.88
N ARG A 436 18.73 -4.88 1.71
CA ARG A 436 19.94 -4.43 2.40
C ARG A 436 20.29 -2.99 2.04
N TRP A 437 20.28 -2.67 0.74
CA TRP A 437 20.58 -1.32 0.27
C TRP A 437 19.59 -0.29 0.82
N ALA A 438 18.28 -0.50 0.68
CA ALA A 438 17.26 0.44 1.15
C ALA A 438 17.31 0.60 2.67
N SER A 439 17.54 -0.49 3.42
CA SER A 439 17.70 -0.43 4.87
C SER A 439 18.94 0.39 5.26
N SER A 440 20.10 0.14 4.64
CA SER A 440 21.31 0.89 4.87
C SER A 440 21.15 2.38 4.52
N ALA A 441 20.56 2.67 3.35
CA ALA A 441 20.29 4.04 2.90
C ALA A 441 19.38 4.81 3.87
N THR A 442 18.34 4.14 4.38
CA THR A 442 17.42 4.73 5.35
C THR A 442 18.10 4.96 6.70
N VAL A 443 18.82 3.96 7.24
CA VAL A 443 19.58 4.11 8.50
C VAL A 443 20.56 5.28 8.39
N LYS A 444 21.32 5.34 7.30
CA LYS A 444 22.24 6.45 7.00
C LYS A 444 21.55 7.82 6.98
N ALA A 445 20.37 7.90 6.36
CA ALA A 445 19.61 9.14 6.30
C ALA A 445 19.19 9.64 7.68
N TRP A 446 18.95 8.72 8.63
CA TRP A 446 18.44 9.03 9.95
C TRP A 446 19.50 9.02 11.06
N GLU A 447 20.76 8.79 10.71
CA GLU A 447 21.87 8.88 11.66
C GLU A 447 21.99 10.30 12.22
N GLY A 448 22.00 10.44 13.55
CA GLY A 448 22.06 11.73 14.23
C GLY A 448 20.79 12.57 14.23
N ALA A 449 19.69 12.10 13.66
CA ALA A 449 18.43 12.86 13.56
C ALA A 449 17.59 12.89 14.86
N GLY A 450 18.15 12.50 15.99
CA GLY A 450 17.46 12.55 17.30
C GLY A 450 16.82 11.23 17.72
N ALA A 451 15.86 11.29 18.64
CA ALA A 451 15.16 10.12 19.15
C ALA A 451 14.16 9.56 18.13
N ASN A 452 13.86 8.27 18.25
CA ASN A 452 12.81 7.60 17.45
C ASN A 452 13.14 7.39 15.97
N THR A 453 14.42 7.21 15.65
CA THR A 453 14.96 7.10 14.28
C THR A 453 15.26 5.67 13.84
N GLN A 454 15.00 4.67 14.69
CA GLN A 454 15.23 3.27 14.36
C GLN A 454 14.32 2.82 13.22
N LEU A 455 14.89 2.20 12.21
CA LEU A 455 14.15 1.65 11.08
C LEU A 455 13.14 0.58 11.53
N VAL A 456 11.91 0.71 11.08
CA VAL A 456 10.88 -0.34 11.19
C VAL A 456 10.86 -1.15 9.90
N ARG A 457 11.01 -2.47 10.02
CA ARG A 457 10.96 -3.39 8.89
C ARG A 457 9.68 -4.22 8.97
N ILE A 458 8.82 -4.08 7.97
CA ILE A 458 7.54 -4.78 7.88
C ILE A 458 7.66 -5.89 6.84
N ARG A 459 7.37 -7.14 7.24
CA ARG A 459 7.46 -8.29 6.35
C ARG A 459 6.42 -8.21 5.22
N MET A 460 5.19 -7.78 5.55
CA MET A 460 4.08 -7.63 4.61
C MET A 460 3.10 -6.58 5.12
N MET A 461 2.81 -5.58 4.30
CA MET A 461 1.75 -4.61 4.58
C MET A 461 0.38 -5.18 4.25
N GLY A 462 -0.66 -4.66 4.92
CA GLY A 462 -2.04 -5.09 4.74
C GLY A 462 -2.68 -4.59 3.44
N GLY A 463 -2.23 -3.45 2.92
CA GLY A 463 -2.69 -2.88 1.66
C GLY A 463 -2.20 -3.67 0.45
N THR A 464 -2.76 -3.38 -0.71
CA THR A 464 -2.38 -3.98 -2.00
C THR A 464 -1.85 -2.87 -2.89
N LEU A 465 -0.76 -3.13 -3.59
CA LEU A 465 -0.16 -2.28 -4.62
C LEU A 465 0.01 -3.11 -5.89
N PRO A 466 0.14 -2.51 -7.06
CA PRO A 466 0.40 -3.23 -8.31
C PRO A 466 1.86 -3.74 -8.41
N THR A 467 2.39 -4.18 -7.28
CA THR A 467 3.79 -4.61 -7.16
C THR A 467 4.10 -5.79 -8.06
N HIS A 468 3.25 -6.82 -8.02
CA HIS A 468 3.45 -8.02 -8.85
C HIS A 468 3.42 -7.69 -10.35
N GLU A 469 2.51 -6.83 -10.75
CA GLU A 469 2.29 -6.37 -12.12
C GLU A 469 3.48 -5.56 -12.65
N ILE A 470 4.25 -4.93 -11.76
CA ILE A 470 5.47 -4.18 -12.11
C ILE A 470 6.69 -5.10 -12.08
N VAL A 471 6.91 -5.79 -10.96
CA VAL A 471 8.16 -6.54 -10.76
C VAL A 471 8.21 -7.86 -11.50
N GLY A 472 7.05 -8.49 -11.76
CA GLY A 472 6.96 -9.75 -12.49
C GLY A 472 7.53 -9.65 -13.91
N PRO A 473 7.03 -8.74 -14.77
CA PRO A 473 7.58 -8.53 -16.10
C PRO A 473 9.04 -8.04 -16.11
N LEU A 474 9.44 -7.22 -15.11
CA LEU A 474 10.81 -6.70 -15.00
C LEU A 474 11.79 -7.69 -14.39
N LYS A 475 11.30 -8.73 -13.71
CA LYS A 475 12.10 -9.68 -12.92
C LYS A 475 13.05 -8.98 -11.94
N ALA A 476 12.62 -7.86 -11.38
CA ALA A 476 13.40 -7.02 -10.49
C ALA A 476 12.97 -7.21 -9.02
N PRO A 477 13.90 -7.26 -8.08
CA PRO A 477 13.57 -7.25 -6.66
C PRO A 477 13.01 -5.88 -6.26
N PHE A 478 12.24 -5.82 -5.16
CA PHE A 478 11.58 -4.58 -4.75
C PHE A 478 11.61 -4.36 -3.24
N VAL A 479 11.36 -3.12 -2.84
CA VAL A 479 10.93 -2.72 -1.50
C VAL A 479 9.88 -1.61 -1.63
N GLN A 480 9.03 -1.49 -0.62
CA GLN A 480 8.14 -0.34 -0.46
C GLN A 480 8.70 0.56 0.66
N VAL A 481 8.79 1.85 0.40
CA VAL A 481 9.29 2.86 1.33
C VAL A 481 8.20 3.91 1.53
N PRO A 482 7.26 3.67 2.46
CA PRO A 482 6.21 4.61 2.79
C PRO A 482 6.80 5.86 3.46
N VAL A 483 6.20 7.04 3.20
CA VAL A 483 6.78 8.33 3.64
C VAL A 483 5.77 9.30 4.24
N VAL A 484 4.48 8.95 4.26
CA VAL A 484 3.44 9.86 4.74
C VAL A 484 2.97 9.52 6.16
N ASN A 485 2.26 10.42 6.81
CA ASN A 485 1.78 10.20 8.17
C ASN A 485 0.71 9.09 8.25
N PRO A 486 0.70 8.29 9.34
CA PRO A 486 -0.23 7.16 9.48
C PRO A 486 -1.69 7.57 9.75
N ASP A 487 -1.92 8.84 10.05
CA ASP A 487 -3.23 9.44 10.33
C ASP A 487 -3.65 10.44 9.23
N ASN A 488 -3.34 10.09 7.97
CA ASN A 488 -3.52 10.96 6.81
C ASN A 488 -4.93 10.96 6.21
N ASN A 489 -5.82 10.07 6.63
CA ASN A 489 -7.16 9.88 6.08
C ASN A 489 -7.18 9.55 4.57
N GLN A 490 -6.15 8.88 4.03
CA GLN A 490 -6.20 8.41 2.65
C GLN A 490 -7.48 7.61 2.37
N HIS A 491 -8.00 7.65 1.14
CA HIS A 491 -9.29 7.06 0.69
C HIS A 491 -10.54 7.62 1.39
N ALA A 492 -10.40 8.49 2.40
CA ALA A 492 -11.52 9.15 3.07
C ALA A 492 -11.58 10.65 2.74
N TYR A 493 -12.55 11.34 3.33
CA TYR A 493 -12.60 12.80 3.32
C TYR A 493 -11.57 13.40 4.30
N ASP A 494 -11.21 14.66 4.07
CA ASP A 494 -10.20 15.38 4.85
C ASP A 494 -8.81 14.70 4.85
N GLU A 495 -8.45 14.10 3.71
CA GLU A 495 -7.09 13.60 3.50
C GLU A 495 -6.08 14.71 3.71
N ASN A 496 -4.94 14.36 4.36
CA ASN A 496 -3.98 15.37 4.76
C ASN A 496 -2.55 14.84 4.88
N LEU A 497 -1.58 15.68 4.59
CA LEU A 497 -0.18 15.42 4.82
C LEU A 497 0.37 16.34 5.92
N ARG A 498 0.98 15.74 6.95
CA ARG A 498 1.70 16.45 8.01
C ARG A 498 3.05 16.92 7.49
N MET A 499 3.38 18.18 7.67
CA MET A 499 4.61 18.76 7.11
C MET A 499 5.89 18.18 7.73
N GLY A 500 5.84 17.71 8.97
CA GLY A 500 6.93 16.93 9.56
C GLY A 500 7.22 15.64 8.78
N HIS A 501 6.18 14.97 8.23
CA HIS A 501 6.37 13.79 7.38
C HIS A 501 6.84 14.16 5.97
N TYR A 502 6.49 15.33 5.46
CA TYR A 502 7.08 15.84 4.22
C TYR A 502 8.60 15.96 4.36
N LEU A 503 9.10 16.54 5.46
CA LEU A 503 10.54 16.64 5.76
C LEU A 503 11.18 15.25 5.94
N SER A 504 10.52 14.36 6.68
CA SER A 504 10.98 12.99 6.92
C SER A 504 11.08 12.17 5.64
N GLY A 505 10.08 12.31 4.75
CA GLY A 505 10.08 11.67 3.43
C GLY A 505 11.22 12.17 2.57
N MET A 506 11.44 13.48 2.50
CA MET A 506 12.58 14.06 1.79
C MET A 506 13.92 13.53 2.31
N ARG A 507 14.08 13.43 3.64
CA ARG A 507 15.28 12.86 4.27
C ARG A 507 15.52 11.42 3.84
N THR A 508 14.49 10.57 3.90
CA THR A 508 14.56 9.17 3.48
C THR A 508 14.93 9.06 1.99
N MET A 509 14.27 9.83 1.13
CA MET A 509 14.58 9.86 -0.31
C MET A 509 15.99 10.36 -0.61
N ALA A 510 16.50 11.34 0.15
CA ALA A 510 17.89 11.80 0.03
C ALA A 510 18.87 10.65 0.35
N GLY A 511 18.59 9.85 1.38
CA GLY A 511 19.38 8.65 1.69
C GLY A 511 19.39 7.63 0.55
N LEU A 512 18.22 7.31 -0.01
CA LEU A 512 18.11 6.38 -1.14
C LEU A 512 18.88 6.89 -2.37
N LEU A 513 18.75 8.16 -2.71
CA LEU A 513 19.38 8.72 -3.89
C LEU A 513 20.91 8.88 -3.76
N THR A 514 21.43 9.00 -2.53
CA THR A 514 22.86 9.25 -2.27
C THR A 514 23.64 8.05 -1.75
N THR A 515 23.01 6.89 -1.64
CA THR A 515 23.67 5.64 -1.24
C THR A 515 23.85 4.73 -2.44
N SER A 516 25.07 4.24 -2.67
CA SER A 516 25.39 3.31 -3.77
C SER A 516 24.65 1.99 -3.58
N PHE A 517 24.06 1.49 -4.66
CA PHE A 517 23.40 0.18 -4.65
C PHE A 517 24.41 -0.90 -5.05
N GLY A 518 24.76 -1.76 -4.10
CA GLY A 518 25.70 -2.87 -4.31
C GLY A 518 26.99 -2.78 -3.47
N GLU A 519 27.05 -1.84 -2.52
CA GLU A 519 28.09 -1.83 -1.45
C GLU A 519 27.65 -2.65 -0.24
#